data_996fdc59a69b902e2802ace424f30e55
#
_entry.id   996fdc59a69b902e2802ace424f30e55
#
_cell.length_a   1.000
_cell.length_b   1.000
_cell.length_c   1.000
_cell.angle_alpha   90.00
_cell.angle_beta   90.00
_cell.angle_gamma   90.00
#
_symmetry.space_group_name_H-M   'P 1'
#
loop_
_entity.id
_entity.type
_entity.pdbx_description
1 polymer ?
#
loop_
_entity_poly.entity_id
_entity_poly.type
_entity_poly.pdbx_seq_one_letter_code
_entity_poly.pdbx_strand_id
1 'polypeptide(L)'
;GRGSSIISERRAHIKQQRERTNRTLLFIALVVGAALLLATLSSGEILTFIFGSFLLVFGYFFLRTRLNSGDEGNIPKLLVKHERNEEVPFVDATGTLAGALLGDVRHDPFQSGADLATPAHERVEPGAVHRANKGVLYIDEIRMLRMEEQQALLVAMQEKALSISGRSERSSGALT
;
A
#
# COMPACT_ATOMS: atom_id res chain seq x y z
N GLY A 1 -11.89 12.79 7.11
CA GLY A 1 -12.49 12.74 5.74
C GLY A 1 -12.83 11.31 5.34
N ARG A 2 -13.66 11.11 4.32
CA ARG A 2 -14.08 9.77 3.87
C ARG A 2 -12.92 8.83 3.54
N GLY A 3 -11.81 9.35 2.97
CA GLY A 3 -10.64 8.53 2.63
C GLY A 3 -9.92 7.93 3.85
N SER A 4 -9.80 8.68 4.94
CA SER A 4 -9.17 8.18 6.16
C SER A 4 -10.01 7.10 6.85
N SER A 5 -11.35 7.20 6.82
CA SER A 5 -12.23 6.16 7.38
C SER A 5 -12.16 4.86 6.58
N ILE A 6 -12.17 4.95 5.24
CA ILE A 6 -12.04 3.77 4.37
C ILE A 6 -10.72 3.03 4.61
N ILE A 7 -9.61 3.78 4.74
CA ILE A 7 -8.30 3.18 5.00
C ILE A 7 -8.23 2.56 6.39
N SER A 8 -8.79 3.22 7.42
CA SER A 8 -8.82 2.67 8.78
C SER A 8 -9.68 1.41 8.87
N GLU A 9 -10.82 1.37 8.21
CA GLU A 9 -11.68 0.17 8.12
C GLU A 9 -10.96 -0.98 7.41
N ARG A 10 -10.33 -0.71 6.26
CA ARG A 10 -9.53 -1.72 5.54
C ARG A 10 -8.40 -2.28 6.39
N ARG A 11 -7.64 -1.41 7.07
CA ARG A 11 -6.58 -1.84 7.99
C ARG A 11 -7.12 -2.67 9.15
N ALA A 12 -8.26 -2.29 9.72
CA ALA A 12 -8.90 -3.05 10.79
C ALA A 12 -9.34 -4.44 10.31
N HIS A 13 -9.95 -4.53 9.12
CA HIS A 13 -10.33 -5.81 8.51
C HIS A 13 -9.13 -6.73 8.26
N ILE A 14 -8.05 -6.21 7.67
CA ILE A 14 -6.84 -6.98 7.41
C ILE A 14 -6.20 -7.45 8.73
N LYS A 15 -6.14 -6.59 9.75
CA LYS A 15 -5.64 -6.96 11.07
C LYS A 15 -6.48 -8.07 11.71
N GLN A 16 -7.81 -7.95 11.66
CA GLN A 16 -8.71 -8.95 12.20
C GLN A 16 -8.59 -10.30 11.45
N GLN A 17 -8.45 -10.25 10.13
CA GLN A 17 -8.24 -11.45 9.32
C GLN A 17 -6.91 -12.13 9.66
N ARG A 18 -5.82 -11.38 9.80
CA ARG A 18 -4.52 -11.89 10.24
C ARG A 18 -4.58 -12.52 11.63
N GLU A 19 -5.28 -11.90 12.58
CA GLU A 19 -5.44 -12.44 13.91
C GLU A 19 -6.23 -13.77 13.89
N ARG A 20 -7.28 -13.87 13.09
CA ARG A 20 -8.03 -15.11 12.89
C ARG A 20 -7.15 -16.20 12.27
N THR A 21 -6.43 -15.88 11.19
CA THR A 21 -5.54 -16.82 10.53
C THR A 21 -4.42 -17.29 11.46
N ASN A 22 -3.81 -16.39 12.22
CA ASN A 22 -2.79 -16.76 13.21
C ASN A 22 -3.33 -17.65 14.32
N ARG A 23 -4.57 -17.39 14.81
CA ARG A 23 -5.23 -18.26 15.81
C ARG A 23 -5.53 -19.65 15.27
N THR A 24 -6.04 -19.75 14.04
CA THR A 24 -6.31 -21.05 13.41
C THR A 24 -5.03 -21.82 13.15
N LEU A 25 -3.95 -21.18 12.69
CA LEU A 25 -2.65 -21.80 12.50
C LEU A 25 -2.06 -22.30 13.84
N LEU A 26 -2.16 -21.49 14.91
CA LEU A 26 -1.73 -21.90 16.25
C LEU A 26 -2.54 -23.10 16.76
N PHE A 27 -3.84 -23.10 16.56
CA PHE A 27 -4.70 -24.20 16.97
C PHE A 27 -4.35 -25.51 16.22
N ILE A 28 -4.16 -25.44 14.91
CA ILE A 28 -3.74 -26.58 14.09
C ILE A 28 -2.36 -27.11 14.56
N ALA A 29 -1.39 -26.20 14.78
CA ALA A 29 -0.07 -26.57 15.25
C ALA A 29 -0.13 -27.26 16.62
N LEU A 30 -1.01 -26.80 17.51
CA LEU A 30 -1.19 -27.39 18.84
C LEU A 30 -1.82 -28.79 18.75
N VAL A 31 -2.83 -28.99 17.91
CA VAL A 31 -3.47 -30.29 17.69
C VAL A 31 -2.50 -31.30 17.09
N VAL A 32 -1.73 -30.90 16.06
CA VAL A 32 -0.71 -31.76 15.42
C VAL A 32 0.42 -32.08 16.41
N GLY A 33 0.86 -31.10 17.21
CA GLY A 33 1.85 -31.31 18.26
C GLY A 33 1.40 -32.30 19.33
N ALA A 34 0.13 -32.19 19.79
CA ALA A 34 -0.45 -33.14 20.75
C ALA A 34 -0.57 -34.56 20.16
N ALA A 35 -0.95 -34.69 18.89
CA ALA A 35 -1.00 -35.97 18.19
C ALA A 35 0.37 -36.62 18.06
N LEU A 36 1.40 -35.82 17.71
CA LEU A 36 2.82 -36.30 17.68
C LEU A 36 3.29 -36.77 19.05
N LEU A 37 2.96 -36.05 20.12
CA LEU A 37 3.33 -36.38 21.47
C LEU A 37 2.69 -37.70 21.93
N LEU A 38 1.40 -37.91 21.61
CA LEU A 38 0.72 -39.18 21.88
C LEU A 38 1.30 -40.34 21.09
N ALA A 39 1.65 -40.13 19.81
CA ALA A 39 2.26 -41.13 18.96
C ALA A 39 3.65 -41.57 19.49
N THR A 40 4.46 -40.63 19.99
CA THR A 40 5.78 -40.93 20.55
C THR A 40 5.71 -41.62 21.91
N LEU A 41 4.71 -41.29 22.72
CA LEU A 41 4.46 -42.00 23.99
C LEU A 41 4.10 -43.49 23.75
N SER A 42 3.43 -43.79 22.61
CA SER A 42 3.05 -45.15 22.26
C SER A 42 4.17 -45.95 21.59
N SER A 43 5.06 -45.31 20.83
CA SER A 43 6.13 -45.94 20.04
C SER A 43 7.52 -45.93 20.72
N GLY A 44 7.72 -45.04 21.69
CA GLY A 44 9.00 -44.90 22.40
C GLY A 44 10.15 -44.28 21.56
N GLU A 45 9.88 -43.84 20.36
CA GLU A 45 10.89 -43.29 19.45
C GLU A 45 11.09 -41.77 19.63
N ILE A 46 12.08 -41.40 20.46
CA ILE A 46 12.42 -39.99 20.74
C ILE A 46 12.88 -39.26 19.48
N LEU A 47 13.51 -39.93 18.53
CA LEU A 47 14.03 -39.32 17.30
C LEU A 47 12.91 -38.82 16.38
N THR A 48 11.83 -39.57 16.27
CA THR A 48 10.61 -39.17 15.51
C THR A 48 9.92 -37.93 16.12
N PHE A 49 9.96 -37.81 17.44
CA PHE A 49 9.44 -36.62 18.13
C PHE A 49 10.26 -35.36 17.80
N ILE A 50 11.59 -35.45 17.90
CA ILE A 50 12.49 -34.33 17.63
C ILE A 50 12.32 -33.86 16.18
N PHE A 51 12.32 -34.78 15.21
CA PHE A 51 12.20 -34.47 13.81
C PHE A 51 10.80 -33.94 13.46
N GLY A 52 9.74 -34.52 14.00
CA GLY A 52 8.37 -34.06 13.81
C GLY A 52 8.11 -32.68 14.40
N SER A 53 8.64 -32.39 15.59
CA SER A 53 8.53 -31.07 16.21
C SER A 53 9.26 -29.98 15.42
N PHE A 54 10.45 -30.30 14.89
CA PHE A 54 11.21 -29.39 14.02
C PHE A 54 10.44 -29.06 12.75
N LEU A 55 9.87 -30.06 12.05
CA LEU A 55 9.06 -29.86 10.86
C LEU A 55 7.80 -29.03 11.15
N LEU A 56 7.18 -29.24 12.30
CA LEU A 56 5.99 -28.50 12.70
C LEU A 56 6.30 -27.02 12.94
N VAL A 57 7.37 -26.71 13.67
CA VAL A 57 7.81 -25.33 13.92
C VAL A 57 8.20 -24.66 12.62
N PHE A 58 9.00 -25.32 11.77
CA PHE A 58 9.41 -24.79 10.47
C PHE A 58 8.20 -24.55 9.54
N GLY A 59 7.31 -25.52 9.44
CA GLY A 59 6.07 -25.42 8.66
C GLY A 59 5.18 -24.28 9.13
N TYR A 60 5.02 -24.12 10.45
CA TYR A 60 4.27 -23.01 11.04
C TYR A 60 4.87 -21.64 10.64
N PHE A 61 6.20 -21.47 10.79
CA PHE A 61 6.86 -20.23 10.41
C PHE A 61 6.76 -19.96 8.92
N PHE A 62 6.96 -20.96 8.08
CA PHE A 62 6.87 -20.85 6.63
C PHE A 62 5.45 -20.44 6.18
N LEU A 63 4.41 -21.12 6.69
CA LEU A 63 3.02 -20.79 6.38
C LEU A 63 2.65 -19.39 6.87
N ARG A 64 3.05 -19.04 8.07
CA ARG A 64 2.80 -17.72 8.64
C ARG A 64 3.41 -16.61 7.79
N THR A 65 4.63 -16.79 7.32
CA THR A 65 5.32 -15.81 6.48
C THR A 65 4.62 -15.69 5.12
N ARG A 66 4.30 -16.81 4.49
CA ARG A 66 3.60 -16.83 3.19
C ARG A 66 2.21 -16.18 3.25
N LEU A 67 1.42 -16.50 4.26
CA LEU A 67 0.05 -15.99 4.40
C LEU A 67 0.01 -14.51 4.82
N ASN A 68 1.03 -14.02 5.53
CA ASN A 68 1.09 -12.63 5.94
C ASN A 68 1.67 -11.68 4.87
N SER A 69 2.43 -12.17 3.90
CA SER A 69 3.11 -11.34 2.90
C SER A 69 2.19 -10.79 1.81
N GLY A 70 1.01 -11.38 1.60
CA GLY A 70 0.13 -11.03 0.46
C GLY A 70 -0.77 -9.80 0.65
N ASP A 71 -1.04 -9.37 1.88
CA ASP A 71 -2.14 -8.44 2.16
C ASP A 71 -1.73 -6.96 2.30
N GLU A 72 -0.44 -6.65 2.44
CA GLU A 72 0.00 -5.26 2.62
C GLU A 72 -0.05 -4.45 1.31
N GLY A 73 0.12 -5.10 0.17
CA GLY A 73 0.10 -4.47 -1.14
C GLY A 73 -1.26 -3.94 -1.60
N ASN A 74 -2.35 -4.26 -0.90
CA ASN A 74 -3.71 -3.87 -1.31
C ASN A 74 -4.33 -2.73 -0.47
N ILE A 75 -3.55 -2.08 0.40
CA ILE A 75 -4.05 -0.95 1.19
C ILE A 75 -3.81 0.33 0.40
N PRO A 76 -4.86 1.08 0.01
CA PRO A 76 -4.70 2.34 -0.71
C PRO A 76 -3.92 3.35 0.12
N LYS A 77 -2.95 4.03 -0.51
CA LYS A 77 -2.16 5.09 0.11
C LYS A 77 -2.99 6.37 0.21
N LEU A 78 -3.00 6.99 1.39
CA LEU A 78 -3.59 8.30 1.56
C LEU A 78 -2.59 9.38 1.08
N LEU A 79 -2.89 10.02 -0.06
CA LEU A 79 -1.99 11.00 -0.66
C LEU A 79 -2.04 12.35 0.05
N VAL A 80 -3.24 12.80 0.42
CA VAL A 80 -3.45 14.09 1.08
C VAL A 80 -4.45 13.93 2.22
N LYS A 81 -4.09 14.39 3.41
CA LYS A 81 -4.94 14.39 4.60
C LYS A 81 -5.08 15.82 5.09
N HIS A 82 -6.30 16.30 5.22
CA HIS A 82 -6.59 17.56 5.91
C HIS A 82 -7.30 17.25 7.22
N GLU A 83 -6.80 17.75 8.32
CA GLU A 83 -7.46 17.65 9.61
C GLU A 83 -8.48 18.78 9.76
N ARG A 84 -9.47 18.59 10.64
CA ARG A 84 -10.60 19.52 10.76
C ARG A 84 -10.21 20.89 11.30
N ASN A 85 -9.06 20.97 11.99
CA ASN A 85 -8.53 22.17 12.63
C ASN A 85 -7.24 22.68 11.99
N GLU A 86 -6.84 22.15 10.83
CA GLU A 86 -5.69 22.67 10.08
C GLU A 86 -6.08 23.96 9.35
N GLU A 87 -5.12 24.85 9.24
CA GLU A 87 -5.24 26.05 8.39
C GLU A 87 -5.50 25.62 6.95
N VAL A 88 -6.22 26.47 6.22
CA VAL A 88 -6.51 26.25 4.80
C VAL A 88 -5.19 26.20 4.03
N PRO A 89 -4.88 25.11 3.32
CA PRO A 89 -3.59 24.99 2.65
C PRO A 89 -3.44 26.06 1.57
N PHE A 90 -2.33 26.78 1.63
CA PHE A 90 -1.87 27.69 0.59
C PHE A 90 -0.61 27.07 -0.05
N VAL A 91 -0.67 26.79 -1.34
CA VAL A 91 0.44 26.17 -2.06
C VAL A 91 0.84 27.10 -3.22
N ASP A 92 2.04 27.63 -3.15
CA ASP A 92 2.67 28.32 -4.25
C ASP A 92 3.38 27.29 -5.15
N ALA A 93 2.96 27.22 -6.40
CA ALA A 93 3.50 26.32 -7.42
C ALA A 93 4.14 27.09 -8.58
N THR A 94 4.50 28.34 -8.39
CA THR A 94 5.18 29.16 -9.37
C THR A 94 6.51 28.52 -9.78
N GLY A 95 6.73 28.33 -11.08
CA GLY A 95 7.94 27.76 -11.63
C GLY A 95 8.18 26.27 -11.32
N THR A 96 7.19 25.56 -10.80
CA THR A 96 7.31 24.12 -10.51
C THR A 96 7.27 23.28 -11.79
N LEU A 97 7.98 22.16 -11.79
CA LEU A 97 7.94 21.18 -12.88
C LEU A 97 6.61 20.40 -12.89
N ALA A 98 6.27 19.81 -14.04
CA ALA A 98 5.04 19.04 -14.25
C ALA A 98 4.76 17.99 -13.14
N GLY A 99 5.74 17.19 -12.77
CA GLY A 99 5.58 16.18 -11.72
C GLY A 99 5.33 16.78 -10.34
N ALA A 100 5.97 17.91 -10.02
CA ALA A 100 5.74 18.61 -8.76
C ALA A 100 4.38 19.35 -8.75
N LEU A 101 3.88 19.76 -9.91
CA LEU A 101 2.59 20.41 -10.07
C LEU A 101 1.42 19.41 -10.06
N LEU A 102 1.49 18.41 -10.95
CA LEU A 102 0.38 17.48 -11.24
C LEU A 102 0.48 16.16 -10.46
N GLY A 103 1.61 15.89 -9.84
CA GLY A 103 1.93 14.61 -9.21
C GLY A 103 2.73 13.69 -10.15
N ASP A 104 3.36 12.71 -9.55
CA ASP A 104 4.22 11.77 -10.27
C ASP A 104 4.18 10.38 -9.62
N VAL A 105 4.65 9.39 -10.36
CA VAL A 105 4.89 8.03 -9.85
C VAL A 105 6.39 7.79 -9.84
N ARG A 106 6.96 7.63 -8.66
CA ARG A 106 8.40 7.37 -8.52
C ARG A 106 8.82 6.13 -9.28
N HIS A 107 9.96 6.25 -9.97
CA HIS A 107 10.59 5.09 -10.56
C HIS A 107 11.14 4.16 -9.48
N ASP A 108 10.86 2.86 -9.62
CA ASP A 108 11.42 1.83 -8.76
C ASP A 108 12.59 1.15 -9.49
N PRO A 109 13.84 1.25 -8.98
CA PRO A 109 14.99 0.60 -9.59
C PRO A 109 14.91 -0.94 -9.55
N PHE A 110 14.07 -1.51 -8.68
CA PHE A 110 13.87 -2.96 -8.53
C PHE A 110 12.66 -3.50 -9.32
N GLN A 111 12.13 -2.74 -10.27
CA GLN A 111 10.92 -3.08 -11.03
C GLN A 111 11.02 -4.42 -11.80
N SER A 112 12.22 -4.95 -12.01
CA SER A 112 12.46 -6.24 -12.68
C SER A 112 12.45 -7.46 -11.75
N GLY A 113 12.33 -7.28 -10.43
CA GLY A 113 12.26 -8.38 -9.45
C GLY A 113 10.86 -8.46 -8.84
N ALA A 114 10.05 -9.43 -9.25
CA ALA A 114 8.63 -9.52 -8.91
C ALA A 114 8.29 -9.47 -7.41
N ASP A 115 9.20 -9.89 -6.53
CA ASP A 115 8.94 -9.97 -5.08
C ASP A 115 9.52 -8.79 -4.27
N LEU A 116 10.37 -7.95 -4.89
CA LEU A 116 11.04 -6.82 -4.23
C LEU A 116 10.54 -5.45 -4.72
N ALA A 117 9.73 -5.42 -5.78
CA ALA A 117 9.23 -4.18 -6.37
C ALA A 117 8.16 -3.54 -5.47
N THR A 118 8.31 -2.24 -5.23
CA THR A 118 7.29 -1.46 -4.53
C THR A 118 6.04 -1.33 -5.41
N PRO A 119 4.83 -1.65 -4.91
CA PRO A 119 3.60 -1.50 -5.68
C PRO A 119 3.42 -0.10 -6.24
N ALA A 120 2.87 0.04 -7.46
CA ALA A 120 2.73 1.32 -8.15
C ALA A 120 1.97 2.37 -7.33
N HIS A 121 0.91 1.96 -6.60
CA HIS A 121 0.11 2.85 -5.76
C HIS A 121 0.87 3.41 -4.54
N GLU A 122 1.91 2.74 -4.07
CA GLU A 122 2.78 3.25 -2.99
C GLU A 122 3.80 4.27 -3.49
N ARG A 123 4.15 4.20 -4.77
CA ARG A 123 5.12 5.09 -5.43
C ARG A 123 4.51 6.41 -5.89
N VAL A 124 3.18 6.55 -5.81
CA VAL A 124 2.48 7.79 -6.20
C VAL A 124 2.82 8.93 -5.25
N GLU A 125 3.18 10.09 -5.80
CA GLU A 125 3.42 11.33 -5.07
C GLU A 125 2.42 12.41 -5.48
N PRO A 126 1.76 13.07 -4.50
CA PRO A 126 0.81 14.13 -4.80
C PRO A 126 1.55 15.38 -5.26
N GLY A 127 1.09 15.98 -6.36
CA GLY A 127 1.53 17.30 -6.82
C GLY A 127 0.91 18.44 -6.02
N ALA A 128 1.32 19.67 -6.37
CA ALA A 128 0.82 20.90 -5.76
C ALA A 128 -0.72 21.02 -5.85
N VAL A 129 -1.31 20.62 -6.99
CA VAL A 129 -2.77 20.58 -7.18
C VAL A 129 -3.47 19.75 -6.12
N HIS A 130 -2.92 18.57 -5.81
CA HIS A 130 -3.49 17.67 -4.80
C HIS A 130 -3.31 18.22 -3.38
N ARG A 131 -2.13 18.79 -3.08
CA ARG A 131 -1.82 19.39 -1.78
C ARG A 131 -2.66 20.61 -1.47
N ALA A 132 -3.01 21.39 -2.52
CA ALA A 132 -3.88 22.55 -2.41
C ALA A 132 -5.38 22.18 -2.32
N ASN A 133 -5.74 20.90 -2.27
CA ASN A 133 -7.14 20.49 -2.18
C ASN A 133 -7.82 21.14 -0.96
N LYS A 134 -9.00 21.74 -1.18
CA LYS A 134 -9.75 22.55 -0.20
C LYS A 134 -9.02 23.81 0.26
N GLY A 135 -8.02 24.26 -0.45
CA GLY A 135 -7.23 25.44 -0.19
C GLY A 135 -7.05 26.30 -1.42
N VAL A 136 -5.91 26.94 -1.51
CA VAL A 136 -5.54 27.85 -2.60
C VAL A 136 -4.28 27.33 -3.27
N LEU A 137 -4.35 27.12 -4.58
CA LEU A 137 -3.18 26.91 -5.45
C LEU A 137 -2.87 28.26 -6.12
N TYR A 138 -1.67 28.78 -5.87
CA TYR A 138 -1.17 29.98 -6.50
C TYR A 138 -0.14 29.60 -7.57
N ILE A 139 -0.29 30.16 -8.78
CA ILE A 139 0.66 29.98 -9.88
C ILE A 139 0.82 31.32 -10.55
N ASP A 140 2.02 31.89 -10.46
CA ASP A 140 2.39 33.05 -11.24
C ASP A 140 2.98 32.60 -12.58
N GLU A 141 2.90 33.46 -13.59
CA GLU A 141 3.41 33.22 -14.93
C GLU A 141 2.93 31.88 -15.57
N ILE A 142 1.63 31.64 -15.55
CA ILE A 142 1.01 30.41 -16.08
C ILE A 142 1.42 30.10 -17.54
N ARG A 143 1.83 31.12 -18.29
CA ARG A 143 2.34 30.98 -19.67
C ARG A 143 3.65 30.18 -19.75
N MET A 144 4.39 30.06 -18.64
CA MET A 144 5.63 29.28 -18.58
C MET A 144 5.34 27.77 -18.50
N LEU A 145 4.12 27.38 -18.11
CA LEU A 145 3.68 26.00 -18.13
C LEU A 145 3.48 25.53 -19.58
N ARG A 146 3.84 24.28 -19.85
CA ARG A 146 3.54 23.65 -21.13
C ARG A 146 2.04 23.52 -21.35
N MET A 147 1.63 23.43 -22.60
CA MET A 147 0.21 23.35 -22.99
C MET A 147 -0.49 22.17 -22.31
N GLU A 148 0.19 21.01 -22.18
CA GLU A 148 -0.36 19.82 -21.52
C GLU A 148 -0.63 20.07 -20.03
N GLU A 149 0.24 20.83 -19.36
CA GLU A 149 0.09 21.17 -17.94
C GLU A 149 -1.07 22.15 -17.73
N GLN A 150 -1.21 23.14 -18.62
CA GLN A 150 -2.33 24.08 -18.60
C GLN A 150 -3.67 23.36 -18.84
N GLN A 151 -3.71 22.42 -19.80
CA GLN A 151 -4.89 21.58 -20.05
C GLN A 151 -5.24 20.70 -18.86
N ALA A 152 -4.25 20.09 -18.20
CA ALA A 152 -4.47 19.28 -17.00
C ALA A 152 -5.05 20.11 -15.84
N LEU A 153 -4.57 21.35 -15.66
CA LEU A 153 -5.14 22.29 -14.69
C LEU A 153 -6.59 22.65 -15.03
N LEU A 154 -6.89 22.90 -16.32
CA LEU A 154 -8.24 23.18 -16.77
C LEU A 154 -9.20 22.02 -16.48
N VAL A 155 -8.77 20.78 -16.78
CA VAL A 155 -9.52 19.56 -16.44
C VAL A 155 -9.73 19.45 -14.94
N ALA A 156 -8.69 19.65 -14.13
CA ALA A 156 -8.80 19.62 -12.68
C ALA A 156 -9.80 20.65 -12.13
N MET A 157 -9.88 21.83 -12.73
CA MET A 157 -10.85 22.87 -12.37
C MET A 157 -12.29 22.51 -12.76
N GLN A 158 -12.47 21.89 -13.94
CA GLN A 158 -13.79 21.53 -14.48
C GLN A 158 -14.36 20.28 -13.79
N GLU A 159 -13.55 19.21 -13.71
CA GLU A 159 -13.99 17.90 -13.20
C GLU A 159 -13.77 17.74 -11.69
N LYS A 160 -13.00 18.67 -11.08
CA LYS A 160 -12.58 18.59 -9.67
C LYS A 160 -11.87 17.26 -9.32
N ALA A 161 -11.27 16.68 -10.32
CA ALA A 161 -10.49 15.44 -10.27
C ALA A 161 -9.25 15.57 -11.15
N LEU A 162 -8.16 14.98 -10.72
CA LEU A 162 -6.92 14.92 -11.48
C LEU A 162 -6.26 13.55 -11.23
N SER A 163 -6.05 12.79 -12.30
CA SER A 163 -5.35 11.51 -12.24
C SER A 163 -3.83 11.74 -12.28
N ILE A 164 -3.10 10.98 -11.46
CA ILE A 164 -1.65 10.97 -11.47
C ILE A 164 -1.18 9.82 -12.37
N SER A 165 -0.42 10.14 -13.42
CA SER A 165 0.17 9.14 -14.32
C SER A 165 1.69 9.26 -14.31
N GLY A 166 2.40 8.12 -14.15
CA GLY A 166 3.85 8.08 -14.28
C GLY A 166 4.30 8.13 -15.74
N ARG A 167 5.46 8.72 -16.00
CA ARG A 167 6.03 8.85 -17.35
C ARG A 167 6.28 7.52 -18.06
N SER A 168 6.47 6.43 -17.30
CA SER A 168 6.75 5.10 -17.84
C SER A 168 5.50 4.29 -18.22
N GLU A 169 4.31 4.74 -17.83
CA GLU A 169 3.05 3.98 -18.01
C GLU A 169 2.16 4.49 -19.15
N ARG A 170 2.72 5.28 -20.08
CA ARG A 170 1.98 5.71 -21.29
C ARG A 170 1.52 4.56 -22.20
N SER A 171 1.88 3.30 -21.88
CA SER A 171 1.49 2.13 -22.68
C SER A 171 0.44 1.22 -22.05
N SER A 172 -0.02 1.44 -20.82
CA SER A 172 -1.06 0.58 -20.22
C SER A 172 -1.93 1.34 -19.23
N GLY A 173 -3.12 1.70 -19.70
CA GLY A 173 -4.35 1.91 -18.92
C GLY A 173 -4.32 2.92 -17.79
N ALA A 174 -5.07 4.01 -17.97
CA ALA A 174 -5.41 4.93 -16.90
C ALA A 174 -6.01 4.19 -15.71
N LEU A 175 -5.41 4.33 -14.54
CA LEU A 175 -6.05 3.99 -13.28
C LEU A 175 -6.98 5.17 -12.92
N THR A 176 -8.27 4.96 -13.12
CA THR A 176 -9.36 5.83 -12.63
C THR A 176 -9.58 5.63 -11.13
#